data_291bb207b447aa5908fb6ed6f634dd15
#
_entry.id   291bb207b447aa5908fb6ed6f634dd15
#
_cell.length_a   1.000
_cell.length_b   1.000
_cell.length_c   1.000
_cell.angle_alpha   90.00
_cell.angle_beta   90.00
_cell.angle_gamma   90.00
#
_symmetry.space_group_name_H-M   'P 1'
#
loop_
_entity.id
_entity.type
_entity.pdbx_description
1 polymer ?
#
loop_
_entity_poly.entity_id
_entity_poly.type
_entity_poly.pdbx_seq_one_letter_code
_entity_poly.pdbx_strand_id
1 'polypeptide(L)'
;RVDGDHIQLDLEPPRMQTVSGKCPPFYFGGLSPAARDVAAQDADVFLMWPDTMDKVSDILDDMRQRASGYDRTLKFGYRAHVIVRETEEQARAAADTLISKLDDGVGEEIRNRSLDSASYGVRRQAEMRDAANAAGSGDYVEENLWTGVGRARSGCGAAIVGDPDQVLAKLNAYRELGIEAFILSGYPHQDECDLFGKYVLPKIDHGALEI
;
A
#
# COMPACT_ATOMS: atom_id res chain seq x y z
N ARG A 1 -30.14 0.39 15.47
CA ARG A 1 -30.59 1.50 14.62
C ARG A 1 -29.62 2.65 14.72
N VAL A 2 -29.13 3.13 13.58
CA VAL A 2 -28.31 4.33 13.45
C VAL A 2 -29.13 5.35 12.66
N ASP A 3 -29.26 6.56 13.19
CA ASP A 3 -29.97 7.68 12.55
C ASP A 3 -29.01 8.88 12.53
N GLY A 4 -28.03 8.80 11.64
CA GLY A 4 -27.00 9.83 11.47
C GLY A 4 -27.29 10.74 10.28
N ASP A 5 -26.55 11.84 10.18
CA ASP A 5 -26.73 12.84 9.12
C ASP A 5 -26.48 12.30 7.71
N HIS A 6 -25.61 11.27 7.58
CA HIS A 6 -25.21 10.71 6.29
C HIS A 6 -25.66 9.25 6.12
N ILE A 7 -25.90 8.53 7.19
CA ILE A 7 -26.26 7.11 7.16
C ILE A 7 -27.44 6.88 8.08
N GLN A 8 -28.50 6.31 7.52
CA GLN A 8 -29.64 5.80 8.27
C GLN A 8 -29.67 4.29 8.10
N LEU A 9 -29.57 3.56 9.21
CA LEU A 9 -29.51 2.11 9.23
C LEU A 9 -30.44 1.55 10.29
N ASP A 10 -31.31 0.65 9.89
CA ASP A 10 -32.14 -0.15 10.78
C ASP A 10 -31.94 -1.62 10.38
N LEU A 11 -31.13 -2.32 11.16
CA LEU A 11 -30.83 -3.73 10.88
C LEU A 11 -30.72 -4.51 12.18
N GLU A 12 -31.14 -5.77 12.15
CA GLU A 12 -30.86 -6.76 13.17
C GLU A 12 -29.59 -7.53 12.73
N PRO A 13 -28.44 -7.37 13.43
CA PRO A 13 -27.22 -8.04 13.03
C PRO A 13 -27.37 -9.55 13.22
N PRO A 14 -26.75 -10.37 12.35
CA PRO A 14 -26.72 -11.81 12.54
C PRO A 14 -26.00 -12.16 13.85
N ARG A 15 -26.44 -13.23 14.50
CA ARG A 15 -25.80 -13.75 15.74
C ARG A 15 -24.49 -14.46 15.39
N MET A 16 -23.50 -13.70 14.96
CA MET A 16 -22.14 -14.20 14.70
C MET A 16 -21.21 -13.72 15.80
N GLN A 17 -20.28 -14.60 16.18
CA GLN A 17 -19.21 -14.27 17.11
C GLN A 17 -17.88 -14.75 16.52
N THR A 18 -16.82 -14.02 16.81
CA THR A 18 -15.47 -14.49 16.51
C THR A 18 -15.12 -15.65 17.45
N VAL A 19 -14.20 -16.52 17.02
CA VAL A 19 -13.72 -17.63 17.86
C VAL A 19 -13.12 -17.12 19.18
N SER A 20 -12.47 -15.97 19.14
CA SER A 20 -11.88 -15.33 20.34
C SER A 20 -12.90 -14.62 21.25
N GLY A 21 -14.14 -14.41 20.79
CA GLY A 21 -15.14 -13.58 21.46
C GLY A 21 -14.80 -12.08 21.48
N LYS A 22 -13.70 -11.66 20.83
CA LYS A 22 -13.27 -10.26 20.74
C LYS A 22 -13.56 -9.71 19.34
N CYS A 23 -13.68 -8.39 19.22
CA CYS A 23 -13.71 -7.73 17.93
C CYS A 23 -12.40 -7.98 17.17
N PRO A 24 -12.43 -8.29 15.85
CA PRO A 24 -11.22 -8.35 15.05
C PRO A 24 -10.54 -6.98 14.99
N PRO A 25 -9.21 -6.92 14.82
CA PRO A 25 -8.52 -5.66 14.61
C PRO A 25 -9.00 -4.92 13.36
N PHE A 26 -9.14 -3.60 13.47
CA PHE A 26 -9.53 -2.73 12.36
C PHE A 26 -8.31 -2.19 11.62
N TYR A 27 -8.18 -2.57 10.35
CA TYR A 27 -7.25 -1.98 9.40
C TYR A 27 -7.98 -0.91 8.61
N PHE A 28 -7.48 0.30 8.64
CA PHE A 28 -8.11 1.44 7.96
C PHE A 28 -7.11 2.15 7.04
N GLY A 29 -7.54 2.44 5.81
CA GLY A 29 -6.74 3.15 4.81
C GLY A 29 -7.45 4.40 4.31
N GLY A 30 -6.75 5.52 4.31
CA GLY A 30 -7.24 6.78 3.78
C GLY A 30 -6.31 7.94 4.07
N LEU A 31 -6.00 8.76 3.07
CA LEU A 31 -5.01 9.83 3.18
C LEU A 31 -5.61 11.23 3.36
N SER A 32 -6.95 11.39 3.23
CA SER A 32 -7.57 12.69 3.50
C SER A 32 -7.48 13.05 4.99
N PRO A 33 -7.46 14.34 5.36
CA PRO A 33 -7.42 14.75 6.77
C PRO A 33 -8.50 14.09 7.62
N ALA A 34 -9.75 14.05 7.13
CA ALA A 34 -10.86 13.41 7.84
C ALA A 34 -10.66 11.88 8.01
N ALA A 35 -10.14 11.20 6.97
CA ALA A 35 -9.85 9.77 7.06
C ALA A 35 -8.72 9.49 8.06
N ARG A 36 -7.70 10.33 8.13
CA ARG A 36 -6.63 10.22 9.11
C ARG A 36 -7.14 10.44 10.54
N ASP A 37 -8.05 11.38 10.76
CA ASP A 37 -8.66 11.59 12.07
C ASP A 37 -9.45 10.37 12.53
N VAL A 38 -10.31 9.82 11.66
CA VAL A 38 -11.05 8.57 11.95
C VAL A 38 -10.10 7.41 12.26
N ALA A 39 -9.04 7.25 11.45
CA ALA A 39 -8.06 6.18 11.69
C ALA A 39 -7.36 6.37 13.04
N ALA A 40 -6.95 7.59 13.39
CA ALA A 40 -6.30 7.89 14.65
C ALA A 40 -7.20 7.61 15.85
N GLN A 41 -8.50 7.88 15.70
CA GLN A 41 -9.50 7.69 16.75
C GLN A 41 -9.91 6.23 16.94
N ASP A 42 -10.10 5.46 15.85
CA ASP A 42 -10.85 4.21 15.91
C ASP A 42 -10.12 2.99 15.32
N ALA A 43 -9.07 3.16 14.51
CA ALA A 43 -8.37 2.03 13.91
C ALA A 43 -7.31 1.44 14.83
N ASP A 44 -6.97 0.16 14.62
CA ASP A 44 -5.83 -0.50 15.24
C ASP A 44 -4.60 -0.40 14.35
N VAL A 45 -4.78 -0.49 13.03
CA VAL A 45 -3.73 -0.40 12.04
C VAL A 45 -4.08 0.65 10.99
N PHE A 46 -3.22 1.64 10.81
CA PHE A 46 -3.30 2.55 9.67
C PHE A 46 -2.54 1.95 8.49
N LEU A 47 -3.26 1.59 7.44
CA LEU A 47 -2.72 0.96 6.24
C LEU A 47 -2.57 1.98 5.13
N MET A 48 -1.37 2.14 4.57
CA MET A 48 -1.08 3.06 3.47
C MET A 48 -0.67 2.34 2.18
N TRP A 49 -0.92 3.01 1.06
CA TRP A 49 -0.36 2.65 -0.24
C TRP A 49 1.09 3.15 -0.35
N PRO A 50 1.85 2.66 -1.37
CA PRO A 50 3.24 3.01 -1.53
C PRO A 50 3.43 4.52 -1.71
N ASP A 51 4.49 5.02 -1.11
CA ASP A 51 4.99 6.38 -1.33
C ASP A 51 6.50 6.40 -1.12
N THR A 52 7.14 7.52 -1.45
CA THR A 52 8.57 7.75 -1.19
C THR A 52 8.86 7.71 0.30
N MET A 53 10.11 7.37 0.64
CA MET A 53 10.54 7.26 2.05
C MET A 53 10.23 8.51 2.86
N ASP A 54 10.55 9.69 2.31
CA ASP A 54 10.28 10.96 2.98
C ASP A 54 8.77 11.16 3.23
N LYS A 55 7.94 10.81 2.25
CA LYS A 55 6.50 10.98 2.37
C LYS A 55 5.87 9.98 3.34
N VAL A 56 6.39 8.75 3.37
CA VAL A 56 5.99 7.77 4.39
C VAL A 56 6.33 8.29 5.78
N SER A 57 7.53 8.79 5.99
CA SER A 57 7.94 9.40 7.28
C SER A 57 6.99 10.51 7.71
N ASP A 58 6.70 11.48 6.83
CA ASP A 58 5.75 12.58 7.10
C ASP A 58 4.37 12.06 7.55
N ILE A 59 3.87 11.02 6.84
CA ILE A 59 2.55 10.44 7.14
C ILE A 59 2.55 9.74 8.50
N LEU A 60 3.60 8.99 8.80
CA LEU A 60 3.72 8.30 10.08
C LEU A 60 3.77 9.28 11.26
N ASP A 61 4.51 10.38 11.11
CA ASP A 61 4.62 11.39 12.15
C ASP A 61 3.28 12.13 12.37
N ASP A 62 2.57 12.51 11.30
CA ASP A 62 1.23 13.07 11.40
C ASP A 62 0.26 12.10 12.09
N MET A 63 0.29 10.80 11.74
CA MET A 63 -0.59 9.81 12.34
C MET A 63 -0.27 9.53 13.81
N ARG A 64 1.01 9.51 14.19
CA ARG A 64 1.43 9.40 15.59
C ARG A 64 0.93 10.59 16.41
N GLN A 65 1.07 11.80 15.87
CA GLN A 65 0.60 13.02 16.53
C GLN A 65 -0.93 13.00 16.72
N ARG A 66 -1.69 12.62 15.69
CA ARG A 66 -3.17 12.50 15.78
C ARG A 66 -3.60 11.46 16.80
N ALA A 67 -3.02 10.27 16.76
CA ALA A 67 -3.34 9.19 17.69
C ALA A 67 -3.04 9.57 19.15
N SER A 68 -1.92 10.27 19.38
CA SER A 68 -1.59 10.80 20.71
C SER A 68 -2.65 11.79 21.23
N GLY A 69 -3.31 12.55 20.36
CA GLY A 69 -4.44 13.41 20.74
C GLY A 69 -5.67 12.66 21.25
N TYR A 70 -5.77 11.37 20.98
CA TYR A 70 -6.82 10.46 21.46
C TYR A 70 -6.32 9.46 22.53
N ASP A 71 -5.12 9.68 23.09
CA ASP A 71 -4.47 8.75 24.03
C ASP A 71 -4.30 7.34 23.45
N ARG A 72 -4.02 7.23 22.13
CA ARG A 72 -3.88 5.97 21.41
C ARG A 72 -2.52 5.83 20.77
N THR A 73 -2.14 4.57 20.52
CA THR A 73 -1.01 4.17 19.69
C THR A 73 -1.54 3.35 18.52
N LEU A 74 -1.08 3.69 17.31
CA LEU A 74 -1.42 2.97 16.09
C LEU A 74 -0.27 2.04 15.68
N LYS A 75 -0.63 0.91 15.09
CA LYS A 75 0.27 0.13 14.25
C LYS A 75 0.22 0.65 12.81
N PHE A 76 1.30 0.45 12.07
CA PHE A 76 1.39 0.93 10.70
C PHE A 76 1.58 -0.22 9.71
N GLY A 77 0.74 -0.22 8.69
CA GLY A 77 0.79 -1.18 7.60
C GLY A 77 1.10 -0.51 6.26
N TYR A 78 1.78 -1.24 5.39
CA TYR A 78 2.18 -0.78 4.07
C TYR A 78 1.79 -1.80 3.01
N ARG A 79 1.04 -1.38 2.00
CA ARG A 79 0.64 -2.23 0.90
C ARG A 79 1.36 -1.82 -0.37
N ALA A 80 2.14 -2.75 -0.97
CA ALA A 80 2.84 -2.53 -2.22
C ALA A 80 2.75 -3.75 -3.13
N HIS A 81 3.09 -3.56 -4.42
CA HIS A 81 3.46 -4.68 -5.28
C HIS A 81 4.96 -4.96 -5.13
N VAL A 82 5.38 -6.17 -5.48
CA VAL A 82 6.79 -6.57 -5.48
C VAL A 82 7.08 -7.30 -6.78
N ILE A 83 8.23 -7.00 -7.39
CA ILE A 83 8.79 -7.73 -8.53
C ILE A 83 10.24 -8.06 -8.16
N VAL A 84 10.49 -9.32 -7.77
CA VAL A 84 11.82 -9.78 -7.39
C VAL A 84 12.36 -10.81 -8.39
N ARG A 85 13.62 -10.64 -8.81
CA ARG A 85 14.34 -11.60 -9.68
C ARG A 85 15.75 -11.82 -9.13
N GLU A 86 16.49 -12.77 -9.69
CA GLU A 86 17.84 -13.07 -9.23
C GLU A 86 18.80 -11.89 -9.35
N THR A 87 18.58 -11.01 -10.35
CA THR A 87 19.35 -9.80 -10.55
C THR A 87 18.47 -8.58 -10.77
N GLU A 88 18.97 -7.39 -10.47
CA GLU A 88 18.26 -6.13 -10.74
C GLU A 88 17.86 -5.99 -12.21
N GLU A 89 18.75 -6.34 -13.14
CA GLU A 89 18.47 -6.27 -14.57
C GLU A 89 17.25 -7.12 -14.95
N GLN A 90 17.18 -8.35 -14.44
CA GLN A 90 16.03 -9.23 -14.66
C GLN A 90 14.74 -8.68 -14.02
N ALA A 91 14.84 -8.08 -12.83
CA ALA A 91 13.67 -7.49 -12.15
C ALA A 91 13.13 -6.29 -12.94
N ARG A 92 14.00 -5.41 -13.42
CA ARG A 92 13.64 -4.28 -14.28
C ARG A 92 13.04 -4.74 -15.62
N ALA A 93 13.63 -5.74 -16.26
CA ALA A 93 13.08 -6.33 -17.50
C ALA A 93 11.69 -6.97 -17.27
N ALA A 94 11.45 -7.59 -16.10
CA ALA A 94 10.14 -8.12 -15.75
C ALA A 94 9.11 -6.99 -15.53
N ALA A 95 9.48 -5.89 -14.90
CA ALA A 95 8.64 -4.72 -14.75
C ALA A 95 8.26 -4.11 -16.12
N ASP A 96 9.23 -3.93 -17.01
CA ASP A 96 9.00 -3.44 -18.37
C ASP A 96 8.10 -4.39 -19.17
N THR A 97 8.30 -5.71 -19.03
CA THR A 97 7.49 -6.74 -19.67
C THR A 97 6.04 -6.67 -19.20
N LEU A 98 5.81 -6.42 -17.91
CA LEU A 98 4.47 -6.35 -17.32
C LEU A 98 3.60 -5.29 -18.00
N ILE A 99 4.18 -4.17 -18.38
CA ILE A 99 3.46 -3.06 -19.03
C ILE A 99 3.68 -2.98 -20.54
N SER A 100 4.46 -3.88 -21.14
CA SER A 100 4.88 -3.80 -22.56
C SER A 100 3.74 -3.81 -23.56
N LYS A 101 2.58 -4.38 -23.21
CA LYS A 101 1.38 -4.44 -24.05
C LYS A 101 0.29 -3.45 -23.61
N LEU A 102 0.60 -2.57 -22.67
CA LEU A 102 -0.36 -1.59 -22.19
C LEU A 102 -0.54 -0.50 -23.23
N ASP A 103 -1.78 -0.29 -23.64
CA ASP A 103 -2.21 0.93 -24.32
C ASP A 103 -2.52 1.99 -23.26
N ASP A 104 -1.82 3.11 -23.30
CA ASP A 104 -1.95 4.17 -22.29
C ASP A 104 -3.35 4.80 -22.27
N GLY A 105 -4.01 4.89 -23.43
CA GLY A 105 -5.39 5.38 -23.52
C GLY A 105 -6.39 4.46 -22.84
N VAL A 106 -6.25 3.15 -23.04
CA VAL A 106 -7.05 2.13 -22.33
C VAL A 106 -6.75 2.16 -20.84
N GLY A 107 -5.49 2.29 -20.44
CA GLY A 107 -5.09 2.41 -19.04
C GLY A 107 -5.71 3.64 -18.38
N GLU A 108 -5.73 4.78 -19.07
CA GLU A 108 -6.36 6.00 -18.58
C GLU A 108 -7.89 5.83 -18.44
N GLU A 109 -8.53 5.22 -19.41
CA GLU A 109 -9.97 4.93 -19.35
C GLU A 109 -10.33 4.03 -18.15
N ILE A 110 -9.55 2.99 -17.89
CA ILE A 110 -9.74 2.09 -16.74
C ILE A 110 -9.60 2.89 -15.42
N ARG A 111 -8.59 3.73 -15.29
CA ARG A 111 -8.40 4.56 -14.09
C ARG A 111 -9.57 5.53 -13.88
N ASN A 112 -10.05 6.17 -14.94
CA ASN A 112 -11.12 7.16 -14.86
C ASN A 112 -12.49 6.54 -14.55
N ARG A 113 -12.69 5.27 -14.86
CA ARG A 113 -13.92 4.52 -14.51
C ARG A 113 -13.93 4.05 -13.05
N SER A 114 -12.82 4.09 -12.35
CA SER A 114 -12.75 3.64 -10.98
C SER A 114 -13.60 4.53 -10.05
N LEU A 115 -14.37 3.90 -9.17
CA LEU A 115 -15.22 4.62 -8.19
C LEU A 115 -14.41 5.49 -7.22
N ASP A 116 -13.15 5.14 -7.01
CA ASP A 116 -12.22 5.87 -6.15
C ASP A 116 -11.30 6.83 -6.90
N SER A 117 -11.53 7.06 -8.21
CA SER A 117 -10.70 7.93 -9.07
C SER A 117 -10.49 9.34 -8.51
N ALA A 118 -11.46 9.88 -7.78
CA ALA A 118 -11.39 11.17 -7.13
C ALA A 118 -10.78 11.13 -5.71
N SER A 119 -10.38 9.94 -5.21
CA SER A 119 -9.84 9.82 -3.86
C SER A 119 -8.47 10.50 -3.73
N TYR A 120 -8.17 10.93 -2.51
CA TYR A 120 -6.89 11.57 -2.18
C TYR A 120 -5.70 10.62 -2.44
N GLY A 121 -5.86 9.33 -2.12
CA GLY A 121 -4.84 8.31 -2.36
C GLY A 121 -4.57 8.06 -3.83
N VAL A 122 -5.61 7.97 -4.67
CA VAL A 122 -5.46 7.79 -6.13
C VAL A 122 -4.75 8.99 -6.76
N ARG A 123 -5.11 10.20 -6.35
CA ARG A 123 -4.42 11.42 -6.81
C ARG A 123 -2.94 11.40 -6.42
N ARG A 124 -2.61 11.00 -5.20
CA ARG A 124 -1.22 10.89 -4.77
C ARG A 124 -0.41 9.87 -5.58
N GLN A 125 -1.01 8.73 -5.92
CA GLN A 125 -0.36 7.75 -6.80
C GLN A 125 -0.11 8.31 -8.23
N ALA A 126 -1.02 9.14 -8.73
CA ALA A 126 -0.82 9.83 -10.01
C ALA A 126 0.33 10.84 -9.93
N GLU A 127 0.40 11.65 -8.88
CA GLU A 127 1.49 12.62 -8.67
C GLU A 127 2.87 11.95 -8.64
N MET A 128 3.00 10.79 -7.97
CA MET A 128 4.26 10.03 -7.95
C MET A 128 4.67 9.55 -9.35
N ARG A 129 3.72 9.02 -10.12
CA ARG A 129 3.97 8.58 -11.49
C ARG A 129 4.40 9.75 -12.38
N ASP A 130 3.71 10.89 -12.26
CA ASP A 130 4.02 12.08 -13.04
C ASP A 130 5.41 12.64 -12.68
N ALA A 131 5.79 12.58 -11.39
CA ALA A 131 7.13 12.95 -10.93
C ALA A 131 8.22 12.02 -11.52
N ALA A 132 7.99 10.70 -11.52
CA ALA A 132 8.90 9.73 -12.12
C ALA A 132 9.08 9.96 -13.63
N ASN A 133 7.96 10.22 -14.34
CA ASN A 133 7.98 10.54 -15.77
C ASN A 133 8.75 11.83 -16.06
N ALA A 134 8.52 12.88 -15.28
CA ALA A 134 9.20 14.17 -15.43
C ALA A 134 10.72 14.06 -15.19
N ALA A 135 11.13 13.16 -14.29
CA ALA A 135 12.54 12.89 -14.01
C ALA A 135 13.22 12.03 -15.09
N GLY A 136 12.45 11.43 -16.03
CA GLY A 136 12.99 10.53 -17.04
C GLY A 136 13.60 9.24 -16.50
N SER A 137 13.13 8.79 -15.34
CA SER A 137 13.71 7.69 -14.55
C SER A 137 13.13 6.30 -14.88
N GLY A 138 12.39 6.15 -15.99
CA GLY A 138 11.79 4.86 -16.37
C GLY A 138 10.71 4.39 -15.40
N ASP A 139 9.80 5.30 -15.01
CA ASP A 139 8.73 5.09 -14.02
C ASP A 139 9.21 4.87 -12.57
N TYR A 140 10.52 5.02 -12.25
CA TYR A 140 11.01 4.94 -10.88
C TYR A 140 10.94 6.32 -10.20
N VAL A 141 10.18 6.42 -9.10
CA VAL A 141 10.04 7.67 -8.33
C VAL A 141 11.16 7.83 -7.30
N GLU A 142 11.74 6.74 -6.86
CA GLU A 142 12.97 6.65 -6.08
C GLU A 142 13.60 5.26 -6.29
N GLU A 143 14.75 5.00 -5.68
CA GLU A 143 15.46 3.73 -5.81
C GLU A 143 14.54 2.56 -5.42
N ASN A 144 14.43 1.57 -6.32
CA ASN A 144 13.60 0.37 -6.19
C ASN A 144 12.09 0.60 -6.02
N LEU A 145 11.57 1.82 -6.19
CA LEU A 145 10.14 2.12 -6.15
C LEU A 145 9.63 2.53 -7.54
N TRP A 146 8.98 1.60 -8.23
CA TRP A 146 8.50 1.70 -9.61
C TRP A 146 6.99 1.95 -9.68
N THR A 147 6.55 2.97 -10.41
CA THR A 147 5.16 3.42 -10.49
C THR A 147 4.40 2.89 -11.71
N GLY A 148 5.02 2.06 -12.55
CA GLY A 148 4.43 1.59 -13.82
C GLY A 148 3.12 0.81 -13.65
N VAL A 149 2.90 0.13 -12.51
CA VAL A 149 1.61 -0.52 -12.20
C VAL A 149 0.47 0.48 -12.26
N GLY A 150 0.71 1.71 -11.80
CA GLY A 150 -0.27 2.80 -11.79
C GLY A 150 -0.70 3.29 -13.18
N ARG A 151 -0.01 2.89 -14.26
CA ARG A 151 -0.43 3.19 -15.63
C ARG A 151 -1.65 2.38 -16.04
N ALA A 152 -1.80 1.16 -15.50
CA ALA A 152 -2.85 0.23 -15.89
C ALA A 152 -4.08 0.25 -14.98
N ARG A 153 -3.98 0.80 -13.74
CA ARG A 153 -5.04 0.70 -12.74
C ARG A 153 -5.02 1.86 -11.75
N SER A 154 -6.15 2.10 -11.09
CA SER A 154 -6.23 2.95 -9.91
C SER A 154 -5.85 2.16 -8.64
N GLY A 155 -5.65 2.86 -7.54
CA GLY A 155 -5.32 2.27 -6.25
C GLY A 155 -3.82 2.14 -6.02
N CYS A 156 -3.38 1.05 -5.38
CA CYS A 156 -1.97 0.77 -5.15
C CYS A 156 -1.22 0.70 -6.50
N GLY A 157 -0.47 1.74 -6.83
CA GLY A 157 0.10 1.98 -8.16
C GLY A 157 1.60 1.78 -8.27
N ALA A 158 2.29 1.39 -7.18
CA ALA A 158 3.74 1.19 -7.23
C ALA A 158 4.17 -0.20 -6.73
N ALA A 159 5.34 -0.62 -7.20
CA ALA A 159 6.00 -1.86 -6.87
C ALA A 159 7.41 -1.62 -6.35
N ILE A 160 7.85 -2.44 -5.40
CA ILE A 160 9.25 -2.58 -5.05
C ILE A 160 9.87 -3.54 -6.08
N VAL A 161 10.85 -3.06 -6.85
CA VAL A 161 11.47 -3.81 -7.96
C VAL A 161 12.97 -3.91 -7.72
N GLY A 162 13.51 -5.12 -7.74
CA GLY A 162 14.93 -5.32 -7.54
C GLY A 162 15.35 -6.78 -7.40
N ASP A 163 16.63 -7.00 -7.13
CA ASP A 163 17.12 -8.28 -6.68
C ASP A 163 16.71 -8.56 -5.22
N PRO A 164 16.95 -9.78 -4.69
CA PRO A 164 16.51 -10.14 -3.35
C PRO A 164 17.05 -9.24 -2.24
N ASP A 165 18.29 -8.77 -2.37
CA ASP A 165 18.93 -7.94 -1.34
C ASP A 165 18.41 -6.49 -1.41
N GLN A 166 18.15 -5.97 -2.61
CA GLN A 166 17.53 -4.66 -2.82
C GLN A 166 16.09 -4.63 -2.30
N VAL A 167 15.28 -5.66 -2.60
CA VAL A 167 13.91 -5.76 -2.08
C VAL A 167 13.91 -5.84 -0.55
N LEU A 168 14.79 -6.66 0.02
CA LEU A 168 14.94 -6.78 1.47
C LEU A 168 15.39 -5.46 2.11
N ALA A 169 16.37 -4.79 1.53
CA ALA A 169 16.84 -3.48 1.99
C ALA A 169 15.71 -2.44 1.99
N LYS A 170 14.91 -2.40 0.91
CA LYS A 170 13.77 -1.48 0.81
C LYS A 170 12.70 -1.76 1.86
N LEU A 171 12.35 -3.03 2.09
CA LEU A 171 11.40 -3.42 3.14
C LEU A 171 11.93 -3.05 4.54
N ASN A 172 13.22 -3.30 4.79
CA ASN A 172 13.85 -2.94 6.07
C ASN A 172 13.87 -1.42 6.28
N ALA A 173 14.15 -0.63 5.25
CA ALA A 173 14.08 0.82 5.34
C ALA A 173 12.68 1.32 5.76
N TYR A 174 11.60 0.74 5.22
CA TYR A 174 10.24 1.05 5.68
C TYR A 174 10.00 0.57 7.13
N ARG A 175 10.56 -0.59 7.54
CA ARG A 175 10.48 -1.05 8.94
C ARG A 175 11.18 -0.08 9.90
N GLU A 176 12.31 0.45 9.52
CA GLU A 176 13.04 1.46 10.32
C GLU A 176 12.26 2.75 10.52
N LEU A 177 11.38 3.14 9.59
CA LEU A 177 10.44 4.24 9.77
C LEU A 177 9.31 3.89 10.76
N GLY A 178 9.06 2.59 10.98
CA GLY A 178 8.03 2.09 11.89
C GLY A 178 6.87 1.36 11.23
N ILE A 179 7.02 0.91 9.97
CA ILE A 179 6.06 -0.01 9.36
C ILE A 179 6.22 -1.39 10.00
N GLU A 180 5.14 -1.95 10.53
CA GLU A 180 5.13 -3.24 11.24
C GLU A 180 4.40 -4.33 10.46
N ALA A 181 3.56 -3.97 9.50
CA ALA A 181 2.82 -4.92 8.67
C ALA A 181 2.98 -4.62 7.19
N PHE A 182 3.14 -5.67 6.37
CA PHE A 182 3.20 -5.55 4.91
C PHE A 182 2.13 -6.41 4.25
N ILE A 183 1.40 -5.81 3.29
CA ILE A 183 0.53 -6.52 2.37
C ILE A 183 1.17 -6.44 1.00
N LEU A 184 1.81 -7.53 0.59
CA LEU A 184 2.57 -7.58 -0.65
C LEU A 184 1.80 -8.39 -1.70
N SER A 185 1.86 -7.97 -2.94
CA SER A 185 1.24 -8.63 -4.08
C SER A 185 2.07 -8.41 -5.35
N GLY A 186 1.76 -9.13 -6.43
CA GLY A 186 2.44 -8.98 -7.72
C GLY A 186 1.56 -9.45 -8.86
N TYR A 187 2.03 -9.32 -10.08
CA TYR A 187 1.36 -9.80 -11.29
C TYR A 187 2.35 -10.54 -12.19
N PRO A 188 2.04 -11.82 -12.60
CA PRO A 188 0.92 -12.67 -12.15
C PRO A 188 1.03 -13.03 -10.66
N HIS A 189 -0.10 -13.13 -9.95
CA HIS A 189 -0.11 -13.27 -8.49
C HIS A 189 0.65 -14.51 -8.00
N GLN A 190 0.44 -15.66 -8.64
CA GLN A 190 1.06 -16.92 -8.23
C GLN A 190 2.57 -16.87 -8.42
N ASP A 191 3.03 -16.49 -9.61
CA ASP A 191 4.45 -16.47 -9.97
C ASP A 191 5.23 -15.51 -9.07
N GLU A 192 4.68 -14.30 -8.82
CA GLU A 192 5.33 -13.32 -7.94
C GLU A 192 5.30 -13.75 -6.47
N CYS A 193 4.25 -14.44 -6.02
CA CYS A 193 4.20 -15.04 -4.69
C CYS A 193 5.28 -16.11 -4.51
N ASP A 194 5.43 -17.01 -5.49
CA ASP A 194 6.43 -18.07 -5.47
C ASP A 194 7.86 -17.50 -5.46
N LEU A 195 8.11 -16.46 -6.28
CA LEU A 195 9.41 -15.80 -6.33
C LEU A 195 9.73 -15.05 -5.03
N PHE A 196 8.77 -14.33 -4.46
CA PHE A 196 8.93 -13.68 -3.17
C PHE A 196 9.18 -14.70 -2.06
N GLY A 197 8.40 -15.77 -2.03
CA GLY A 197 8.55 -16.89 -1.10
C GLY A 197 9.91 -17.57 -1.18
N LYS A 198 10.48 -17.67 -2.39
CA LYS A 198 11.80 -18.26 -2.64
C LYS A 198 12.94 -17.34 -2.22
N TYR A 199 12.89 -16.07 -2.61
CA TYR A 199 14.05 -15.19 -2.56
C TYR A 199 14.09 -14.24 -1.36
N VAL A 200 12.94 -13.82 -0.85
CA VAL A 200 12.84 -12.76 0.16
C VAL A 200 12.31 -13.25 1.49
N LEU A 201 11.18 -13.98 1.48
CA LEU A 201 10.50 -14.41 2.71
C LEU A 201 11.40 -15.18 3.71
N PRO A 202 12.31 -16.09 3.27
CA PRO A 202 13.20 -16.80 4.19
C PRO A 202 14.25 -15.91 4.88
N LYS A 203 14.44 -14.68 4.38
CA LYS A 203 15.40 -13.69 4.93
C LYS A 203 14.74 -12.68 5.86
N ILE A 204 13.42 -12.71 6.00
CA ILE A 204 12.65 -11.77 6.83
C ILE A 204 12.18 -12.52 8.07
N ASP A 205 12.45 -11.94 9.25
CA ASP A 205 11.77 -12.36 10.47
C ASP A 205 10.31 -11.85 10.39
N HIS A 206 9.37 -12.79 10.37
CA HIS A 206 7.95 -12.51 10.18
C HIS A 206 7.07 -13.33 11.11
N GLY A 207 5.91 -12.80 11.45
CA GLY A 207 4.94 -13.44 12.33
C GLY A 207 3.60 -12.72 12.31
N ALA A 208 2.72 -13.08 13.23
CA ALA A 208 1.48 -12.35 13.43
C ALA A 208 1.76 -10.95 14.01
N LEU A 209 1.03 -9.93 13.53
CA LEU A 209 1.08 -8.60 14.12
C LEU A 209 0.40 -8.65 15.50
N GLU A 210 1.11 -8.27 16.53
CA GLU A 210 0.56 -8.12 17.90
C GLU A 210 -0.19 -6.78 18.01
N ILE A 211 -1.50 -6.86 18.28
CA ILE A 211 -2.40 -5.72 18.41
C ILE A 211 -3.09 -5.75 19.76
#